data_e4a2b649879a5fd96d55ec0d854e77c3
#
_entry.id   e4a2b649879a5fd96d55ec0d854e77c3
#
_cell.length_a   1.000
_cell.length_b   1.000
_cell.length_c   1.000
_cell.angle_alpha   90.00
_cell.angle_beta   90.00
_cell.angle_gamma   90.00
#
_symmetry.space_group_name_H-M   'P 1'
#
loop_
_entity.id
_entity.type
_entity.pdbx_description
1 polymer ?
#
loop_
_entity_poly.entity_id
_entity_poly.type
_entity_poly.pdbx_seq_one_letter_code
_entity_poly.pdbx_strand_id
1 'polypeptide(L)'
;MIRRPPRSTLDRSSAASDVYKRQNDECKSEKGVANATKLAYQDKVHVIIGSSCSSVTLPMVPVVTKAKVPQIIPHSTSSKITMQGSEYIFRVPVSSRFYKLVQGKFTAEQQGKKIAYIYVPDQASMVFAKEMIQFMKDEYGVEPTYAVQAGEKETDFRSYLMKAKATNPDVIVLSGLVDETVRMLVQSYEVGIPKSVHRVANSVASKVEVPTNAGKAAVGVVYSAAFAASDTRPIAKKFVKKIKSTYGVTPGHDFSQMQDLLDMLKPALTKASAKFTGDLAADRNAVRDAIAGITNFTGLASGPISFCANGSPECRDGNKTPVMIKYSKGGKNWKTAVAGTVTFNPSDGL
;
A
#
# COMPACT_ATOMS: atom_id res chain seq x y z
N MET A 1 21.51 -13.27 11.65
CA MET A 1 21.65 -12.55 12.94
C MET A 1 21.97 -11.10 12.65
N ILE A 2 20.99 -10.19 12.76
CA ILE A 2 21.23 -8.75 12.61
C ILE A 2 21.63 -8.24 13.98
N ARG A 3 22.87 -7.78 14.12
CA ARG A 3 23.39 -7.19 15.37
C ARG A 3 22.61 -5.92 15.70
N ARG A 4 22.12 -5.81 16.92
CA ARG A 4 21.53 -4.60 17.48
C ARG A 4 22.56 -3.47 17.43
N PRO A 5 22.20 -2.24 16.99
CA PRO A 5 23.08 -1.09 17.13
C PRO A 5 23.29 -0.79 18.63
N PRO A 6 24.48 -0.26 19.01
CA PRO A 6 24.76 0.08 20.40
C PRO A 6 23.79 1.15 20.91
N ARG A 7 23.37 1.03 22.17
CA ARG A 7 22.61 2.06 22.88
C ARG A 7 23.48 3.32 22.96
N SER A 8 23.09 4.36 22.22
CA SER A 8 23.65 5.69 22.44
C SER A 8 23.23 6.17 23.84
N THR A 9 24.18 6.50 24.68
CA THR A 9 24.00 7.27 25.91
C THR A 9 23.60 8.68 25.50
N LEU A 10 22.31 8.92 25.28
CA LEU A 10 21.76 10.26 25.16
C LEU A 10 21.52 10.81 26.56
N ASP A 11 22.08 11.98 26.75
CA ASP A 11 22.06 12.82 27.94
C ASP A 11 20.66 12.93 28.55
N ARG A 12 20.58 12.73 29.88
CA ARG A 12 19.34 12.77 30.67
C ARG A 12 19.02 14.20 31.10
N SER A 13 18.99 15.15 30.19
CA SER A 13 18.50 16.48 30.53
C SER A 13 17.35 16.87 29.63
N SER A 14 16.20 16.96 30.27
CA SER A 14 14.95 17.58 29.82
C SER A 14 14.19 16.92 28.67
N ALA A 15 12.91 16.72 28.95
CA ALA A 15 11.81 16.46 28.06
C ALA A 15 11.66 15.02 27.56
N ALA A 16 10.44 14.54 27.74
CA ALA A 16 9.79 13.43 27.08
C ALA A 16 10.74 12.46 26.35
N SER A 17 11.19 11.44 27.07
CA SER A 17 11.88 10.32 26.44
C SER A 17 10.99 9.78 25.33
N ASP A 18 11.44 9.82 24.08
CA ASP A 18 10.83 9.14 22.95
C ASP A 18 10.82 7.64 23.20
N VAL A 19 9.79 7.17 23.91
CA VAL A 19 9.64 5.75 24.23
C VAL A 19 9.04 5.07 23.01
N TYR A 20 9.90 4.48 22.20
CA TYR A 20 9.50 3.72 21.03
C TYR A 20 9.01 2.32 21.42
N LYS A 21 7.72 2.04 21.22
CA LYS A 21 7.09 0.74 21.49
C LYS A 21 6.88 0.00 20.18
N ARG A 22 7.57 -1.13 19.97
CA ARG A 22 7.39 -1.98 18.78
C ARG A 22 6.52 -3.18 19.11
N GLN A 23 5.55 -3.45 18.23
CA GLN A 23 4.67 -4.61 18.30
C GLN A 23 4.75 -5.39 16.97
N ASN A 24 4.54 -6.70 17.02
CA ASN A 24 4.42 -7.54 15.84
C ASN A 24 3.03 -8.16 15.81
N ASP A 25 2.24 -7.83 14.80
CA ASP A 25 0.90 -8.36 14.60
C ASP A 25 0.87 -9.64 13.72
N GLU A 26 2.00 -9.99 13.10
CA GLU A 26 2.12 -11.16 12.19
C GLU A 26 1.02 -11.21 11.12
N CYS A 27 0.50 -10.07 10.70
CA CYS A 27 -0.68 -9.97 9.83
C CYS A 27 -1.95 -10.66 10.39
N LYS A 28 -2.07 -10.81 11.72
CA LYS A 28 -3.23 -11.42 12.41
C LYS A 28 -4.08 -10.35 13.07
N SER A 29 -5.35 -10.31 12.70
CA SER A 29 -6.31 -9.29 13.15
C SER A 29 -6.40 -9.18 14.66
N GLU A 30 -6.50 -10.31 15.36
CA GLU A 30 -6.60 -10.38 16.82
C GLU A 30 -5.35 -9.81 17.51
N LYS A 31 -4.15 -10.07 16.96
CA LYS A 31 -2.91 -9.49 17.47
C LYS A 31 -2.84 -7.98 17.24
N GLY A 32 -3.31 -7.52 16.09
CA GLY A 32 -3.36 -6.09 15.78
C GLY A 32 -4.27 -5.33 16.73
N VAL A 33 -5.47 -5.84 16.98
CA VAL A 33 -6.43 -5.27 17.94
C VAL A 33 -5.86 -5.26 19.35
N ALA A 34 -5.26 -6.38 19.80
CA ALA A 34 -4.61 -6.46 21.11
C ALA A 34 -3.45 -5.45 21.24
N ASN A 35 -2.61 -5.35 20.22
CA ASN A 35 -1.50 -4.39 20.17
C ASN A 35 -2.00 -2.93 20.20
N ALA A 36 -3.03 -2.59 19.43
CA ALA A 36 -3.62 -1.26 19.43
C ALA A 36 -4.21 -0.91 20.80
N THR A 37 -4.91 -1.86 21.41
CA THR A 37 -5.48 -1.71 22.77
C THR A 37 -4.38 -1.47 23.81
N LYS A 38 -3.32 -2.29 23.78
CA LYS A 38 -2.18 -2.13 24.68
C LYS A 38 -1.49 -0.77 24.50
N LEU A 39 -1.15 -0.41 23.26
CA LEU A 39 -0.51 0.88 22.95
C LEU A 39 -1.37 2.07 23.38
N ALA A 40 -2.67 2.00 23.15
CA ALA A 40 -3.59 3.09 23.44
C ALA A 40 -3.86 3.29 24.95
N TYR A 41 -4.11 2.20 25.70
CA TYR A 41 -4.62 2.28 27.07
C TYR A 41 -3.58 1.96 28.14
N GLN A 42 -2.62 1.06 27.87
CA GLN A 42 -1.58 0.69 28.81
C GLN A 42 -0.31 1.52 28.60
N ASP A 43 0.21 1.53 27.37
CA ASP A 43 1.44 2.28 27.03
C ASP A 43 1.16 3.78 26.81
N LYS A 44 -0.11 4.17 26.64
CA LYS A 44 -0.59 5.57 26.51
C LYS A 44 0.16 6.38 25.45
N VAL A 45 0.42 5.74 24.29
CA VAL A 45 1.15 6.39 23.18
C VAL A 45 0.34 7.55 22.57
N HIS A 46 1.03 8.54 22.02
CA HIS A 46 0.42 9.69 21.35
C HIS A 46 0.06 9.45 19.89
N VAL A 47 0.72 8.48 19.24
CA VAL A 47 0.48 8.11 17.84
C VAL A 47 0.82 6.63 17.62
N ILE A 48 0.09 5.97 16.71
CA ILE A 48 0.38 4.61 16.25
C ILE A 48 0.76 4.66 14.78
N ILE A 49 1.88 4.03 14.39
CA ILE A 49 2.26 3.80 13.01
C ILE A 49 2.03 2.33 12.69
N GLY A 50 1.16 2.03 11.74
CA GLY A 50 0.79 0.66 11.38
C GLY A 50 -0.73 0.51 11.19
N SER A 51 -1.24 -0.70 10.90
CA SER A 51 -0.49 -1.87 10.50
C SER A 51 -0.15 -1.83 8.99
N SER A 52 0.69 -2.76 8.54
CA SER A 52 0.96 -2.91 7.09
C SER A 52 -0.08 -3.77 6.37
N CYS A 53 -0.83 -4.60 7.12
CA CYS A 53 -1.84 -5.50 6.58
C CYS A 53 -3.25 -4.90 6.71
N SER A 54 -4.02 -4.84 5.62
CA SER A 54 -5.37 -4.29 5.64
C SER A 54 -6.34 -5.07 6.53
N SER A 55 -6.20 -6.41 6.60
CA SER A 55 -6.97 -7.27 7.49
C SER A 55 -6.75 -6.95 8.98
N VAL A 56 -5.58 -6.44 9.31
CA VAL A 56 -5.21 -6.03 10.68
C VAL A 56 -5.64 -4.59 10.94
N THR A 57 -5.36 -3.68 10.02
CA THR A 57 -5.66 -2.26 10.18
C THR A 57 -7.17 -2.00 10.30
N LEU A 58 -7.99 -2.71 9.51
CA LEU A 58 -9.43 -2.51 9.48
C LEU A 58 -10.10 -2.66 10.86
N PRO A 59 -9.89 -3.73 11.63
CA PRO A 59 -10.46 -3.89 12.98
C PRO A 59 -9.75 -3.02 14.04
N MET A 60 -8.58 -2.45 13.78
CA MET A 60 -7.92 -1.50 14.69
C MET A 60 -8.63 -0.14 14.70
N VAL A 61 -9.29 0.27 13.60
CA VAL A 61 -9.91 1.59 13.46
C VAL A 61 -10.86 1.93 14.62
N PRO A 62 -11.84 1.09 15.00
CA PRO A 62 -12.72 1.42 16.13
C PRO A 62 -11.97 1.54 17.45
N VAL A 63 -10.89 0.77 17.66
CA VAL A 63 -10.07 0.83 18.90
C VAL A 63 -9.38 2.18 19.03
N VAL A 64 -8.66 2.60 17.97
CA VAL A 64 -7.89 3.85 17.99
C VAL A 64 -8.80 5.07 17.98
N THR A 65 -9.95 4.99 17.30
CA THR A 65 -10.98 6.04 17.29
C THR A 65 -11.56 6.26 18.69
N LYS A 66 -11.97 5.18 19.37
CA LYS A 66 -12.47 5.24 20.74
C LYS A 66 -11.42 5.79 21.72
N ALA A 67 -10.17 5.38 21.55
CA ALA A 67 -9.05 5.83 22.37
C ALA A 67 -8.54 7.23 21.98
N LYS A 68 -9.06 7.84 20.92
CA LYS A 68 -8.60 9.12 20.35
C LYS A 68 -7.09 9.13 20.06
N VAL A 69 -6.55 8.02 19.55
CA VAL A 69 -5.14 7.91 19.16
C VAL A 69 -4.99 8.03 17.67
N PRO A 70 -4.28 9.03 17.14
CA PRO A 70 -3.98 9.11 15.73
C PRO A 70 -3.24 7.87 15.25
N GLN A 71 -3.70 7.25 14.17
CA GLN A 71 -3.06 6.12 13.51
C GLN A 71 -2.64 6.53 12.10
N ILE A 72 -1.34 6.41 11.81
CA ILE A 72 -0.80 6.62 10.47
C ILE A 72 -0.51 5.27 9.84
N ILE A 73 -1.12 5.05 8.68
CA ILE A 73 -1.07 3.79 7.96
C ILE A 73 0.02 3.85 6.89
N PRO A 74 1.08 3.01 7.00
CA PRO A 74 2.19 3.04 6.05
C PRO A 74 1.95 2.25 4.76
N HIS A 75 1.14 1.16 4.78
CA HIS A 75 1.03 0.24 3.64
C HIS A 75 -0.37 -0.30 3.35
N SER A 76 -1.30 -0.32 4.31
CA SER A 76 -2.64 -0.89 4.10
C SER A 76 -3.45 -0.09 3.07
N THR A 77 -3.94 -0.76 2.01
CA THR A 77 -4.55 -0.11 0.85
C THR A 77 -6.07 -0.23 0.77
N SER A 78 -6.71 -1.16 1.51
CA SER A 78 -8.18 -1.34 1.44
C SER A 78 -8.93 -0.03 1.69
N SER A 79 -9.81 0.35 0.75
CA SER A 79 -10.67 1.54 0.85
C SER A 79 -11.54 1.51 2.10
N LYS A 80 -11.98 0.32 2.54
CA LYS A 80 -12.85 0.13 3.71
C LYS A 80 -12.26 0.69 5.01
N ILE A 81 -10.94 0.91 5.09
CA ILE A 81 -10.29 1.45 6.29
C ILE A 81 -10.70 2.89 6.53
N THR A 82 -10.58 3.76 5.53
CA THR A 82 -10.91 5.18 5.64
C THR A 82 -12.40 5.45 5.49
N MET A 83 -13.15 4.57 4.82
CA MET A 83 -14.61 4.64 4.70
C MET A 83 -15.35 4.44 6.04
N GLN A 84 -14.67 4.06 7.12
CA GLN A 84 -15.24 4.05 8.47
C GLN A 84 -15.45 5.47 9.05
N GLY A 85 -14.95 6.51 8.40
CA GLY A 85 -15.21 7.90 8.78
C GLY A 85 -14.48 8.39 10.03
N SER A 86 -13.39 7.74 10.44
CA SER A 86 -12.64 8.14 11.64
C SER A 86 -11.72 9.34 11.39
N GLU A 87 -11.82 10.36 12.23
CA GLU A 87 -10.91 11.52 12.21
C GLU A 87 -9.50 11.22 12.74
N TYR A 88 -9.27 10.03 13.31
CA TYR A 88 -7.98 9.60 13.86
C TYR A 88 -7.18 8.70 12.91
N ILE A 89 -7.66 8.45 11.71
CA ILE A 89 -6.99 7.60 10.72
C ILE A 89 -6.38 8.46 9.62
N PHE A 90 -5.12 8.18 9.27
CA PHE A 90 -4.40 8.87 8.19
C PHE A 90 -3.64 7.84 7.36
N ARG A 91 -3.90 7.78 6.05
CA ARG A 91 -3.26 6.83 5.16
C ARG A 91 -2.30 7.52 4.20
N VAL A 92 -1.03 7.09 4.21
CA VAL A 92 0.02 7.57 3.30
C VAL A 92 -0.05 6.88 1.94
N PRO A 93 -0.23 5.54 1.85
CA PRO A 93 -0.34 4.87 0.57
C PRO A 93 -1.63 5.23 -0.17
N VAL A 94 -1.61 5.01 -1.47
CA VAL A 94 -2.81 5.14 -2.31
C VAL A 94 -3.85 4.11 -1.90
N SER A 95 -5.10 4.53 -1.81
CA SER A 95 -6.24 3.64 -1.57
C SER A 95 -6.55 2.75 -2.77
N SER A 96 -7.09 1.55 -2.52
CA SER A 96 -7.56 0.64 -3.59
C SER A 96 -8.55 1.33 -4.55
N ARG A 97 -9.38 2.24 -4.05
CA ARG A 97 -10.32 3.01 -4.88
C ARG A 97 -9.66 3.86 -5.97
N PHE A 98 -8.45 4.38 -5.73
CA PHE A 98 -7.67 5.10 -6.76
C PHE A 98 -6.86 4.15 -7.63
N TYR A 99 -6.39 3.03 -7.06
CA TYR A 99 -5.75 2.00 -7.86
C TYR A 99 -6.70 1.41 -8.91
N LYS A 100 -7.98 1.14 -8.54
CA LYS A 100 -8.99 0.63 -9.50
C LYS A 100 -9.20 1.60 -10.67
N LEU A 101 -9.25 2.91 -10.40
CA LEU A 101 -9.46 3.92 -11.44
C LEU A 101 -8.33 3.91 -12.46
N VAL A 102 -7.09 4.06 -11.99
CA VAL A 102 -5.92 4.14 -12.88
C VAL A 102 -5.69 2.82 -13.60
N GLN A 103 -5.76 1.72 -12.88
CA GLN A 103 -5.46 0.40 -13.43
C GLN A 103 -6.60 -0.12 -14.31
N GLY A 104 -7.86 0.10 -13.93
CA GLY A 104 -9.02 -0.27 -14.72
C GLY A 104 -9.07 0.51 -16.03
N LYS A 105 -8.91 1.83 -15.99
CA LYS A 105 -8.88 2.69 -17.18
C LYS A 105 -7.71 2.32 -18.10
N PHE A 106 -6.51 2.16 -17.56
CA PHE A 106 -5.35 1.70 -18.33
C PHE A 106 -5.59 0.34 -18.99
N THR A 107 -6.19 -0.61 -18.26
CA THR A 107 -6.52 -1.94 -18.78
C THR A 107 -7.52 -1.85 -19.92
N ALA A 108 -8.62 -1.12 -19.74
CA ALA A 108 -9.66 -0.98 -20.78
C ALA A 108 -9.17 -0.30 -22.05
N GLU A 109 -8.31 0.73 -21.92
CA GLU A 109 -7.86 1.55 -23.04
C GLU A 109 -6.65 0.97 -23.77
N GLN A 110 -5.77 0.22 -23.08
CA GLN A 110 -4.46 -0.17 -23.62
C GLN A 110 -4.19 -1.68 -23.62
N GLN A 111 -4.98 -2.49 -22.93
CA GLN A 111 -4.70 -3.92 -22.79
C GLN A 111 -5.82 -4.82 -23.31
N GLY A 112 -7.08 -4.42 -23.20
CA GLY A 112 -8.23 -5.18 -23.68
C GLY A 112 -9.34 -5.31 -22.64
N LYS A 113 -10.45 -5.94 -23.08
CA LYS A 113 -11.69 -5.99 -22.31
C LYS A 113 -12.14 -7.41 -21.92
N LYS A 114 -11.48 -8.46 -22.41
CA LYS A 114 -11.71 -9.83 -21.94
C LYS A 114 -10.82 -10.09 -20.73
N ILE A 115 -11.37 -9.93 -19.53
CA ILE A 115 -10.59 -9.90 -18.30
C ILE A 115 -10.94 -11.06 -17.40
N ALA A 116 -9.93 -11.83 -17.02
CA ALA A 116 -10.03 -12.85 -15.98
C ALA A 116 -9.42 -12.33 -14.66
N TYR A 117 -10.00 -12.74 -13.52
CA TYR A 117 -9.55 -12.32 -12.19
C TYR A 117 -9.28 -13.54 -11.31
N ILE A 118 -8.10 -13.58 -10.71
CA ILE A 118 -7.73 -14.56 -9.66
C ILE A 118 -7.22 -13.77 -8.47
N TYR A 119 -7.87 -13.91 -7.31
CA TYR A 119 -7.51 -13.18 -6.10
C TYR A 119 -7.61 -14.04 -4.85
N VAL A 120 -6.82 -13.72 -3.85
CA VAL A 120 -6.79 -14.42 -2.57
C VAL A 120 -7.70 -13.74 -1.53
N PRO A 121 -8.13 -14.45 -0.46
CA PRO A 121 -9.11 -13.93 0.50
C PRO A 121 -8.55 -12.90 1.50
N ASP A 122 -7.36 -12.32 1.27
CA ASP A 122 -6.91 -11.21 2.11
C ASP A 122 -7.66 -9.91 1.78
N GLN A 123 -7.81 -9.05 2.79
CA GLN A 123 -8.64 -7.86 2.71
C GLN A 123 -8.22 -6.88 1.60
N ALA A 124 -6.91 -6.71 1.35
CA ALA A 124 -6.44 -5.80 0.32
C ALA A 124 -6.67 -6.35 -1.08
N SER A 125 -6.31 -7.61 -1.30
CA SER A 125 -6.43 -8.30 -2.59
C SER A 125 -7.89 -8.48 -3.01
N MET A 126 -8.74 -8.90 -2.08
CA MET A 126 -10.17 -9.09 -2.32
C MET A 126 -10.88 -7.76 -2.63
N VAL A 127 -10.62 -6.71 -1.85
CA VAL A 127 -11.25 -5.40 -2.08
C VAL A 127 -10.80 -4.82 -3.39
N PHE A 128 -9.50 -4.85 -3.69
CA PHE A 128 -8.98 -4.37 -4.98
C PHE A 128 -9.61 -5.09 -6.17
N ALA A 129 -9.66 -6.43 -6.15
CA ALA A 129 -10.23 -7.20 -7.25
C ALA A 129 -11.73 -6.91 -7.45
N LYS A 130 -12.52 -6.90 -6.37
CA LYS A 130 -13.95 -6.61 -6.42
C LYS A 130 -14.24 -5.18 -6.87
N GLU A 131 -13.50 -4.20 -6.38
CA GLU A 131 -13.62 -2.81 -6.81
C GLU A 131 -13.25 -2.64 -8.29
N MET A 132 -12.23 -3.36 -8.79
CA MET A 132 -11.84 -3.31 -10.19
C MET A 132 -12.88 -3.98 -11.09
N ILE A 133 -13.43 -5.15 -10.70
CA ILE A 133 -14.53 -5.80 -11.42
C ILE A 133 -15.74 -4.87 -11.52
N GLN A 134 -16.16 -4.28 -10.40
CA GLN A 134 -17.30 -3.37 -10.39
C GLN A 134 -17.06 -2.14 -11.25
N PHE A 135 -15.88 -1.52 -11.15
CA PHE A 135 -15.50 -0.39 -11.98
C PHE A 135 -15.53 -0.72 -13.48
N MET A 136 -14.99 -1.88 -13.88
CA MET A 136 -15.00 -2.31 -15.28
C MET A 136 -16.42 -2.55 -15.80
N LYS A 137 -17.31 -3.03 -14.94
CA LYS A 137 -18.73 -3.22 -15.27
C LYS A 137 -19.44 -1.88 -15.42
N ASP A 138 -19.29 -0.98 -14.45
CA ASP A 138 -20.02 0.29 -14.39
C ASP A 138 -19.57 1.27 -15.49
N GLU A 139 -18.25 1.38 -15.71
CA GLU A 139 -17.69 2.38 -16.63
C GLU A 139 -17.57 1.88 -18.07
N TYR A 140 -17.39 0.56 -18.27
CA TYR A 140 -17.10 -0.01 -19.59
C TYR A 140 -18.07 -1.10 -20.04
N GLY A 141 -19.03 -1.49 -19.21
CA GLY A 141 -19.94 -2.62 -19.49
C GLY A 141 -19.22 -3.97 -19.59
N VAL A 142 -18.04 -4.11 -18.97
CA VAL A 142 -17.19 -5.29 -19.09
C VAL A 142 -17.45 -6.23 -17.90
N GLU A 143 -18.05 -7.39 -18.20
CA GLU A 143 -18.14 -8.49 -17.25
C GLU A 143 -16.87 -9.36 -17.30
N PRO A 144 -16.41 -9.94 -16.16
CA PRO A 144 -15.27 -10.82 -16.16
C PRO A 144 -15.53 -12.09 -16.98
N THR A 145 -14.56 -12.52 -17.81
CA THR A 145 -14.62 -13.81 -18.49
C THR A 145 -14.43 -14.99 -17.52
N TYR A 146 -13.75 -14.72 -16.42
CA TYR A 146 -13.56 -15.63 -15.28
C TYR A 146 -13.21 -14.80 -14.04
N ALA A 147 -13.82 -15.10 -12.91
CA ALA A 147 -13.48 -14.47 -11.64
C ALA A 147 -13.54 -15.50 -10.52
N VAL A 148 -12.47 -15.62 -9.76
CA VAL A 148 -12.40 -16.59 -8.67
C VAL A 148 -11.60 -16.05 -7.50
N GLN A 149 -12.14 -16.27 -6.30
CA GLN A 149 -11.39 -16.18 -5.06
C GLN A 149 -10.76 -17.54 -4.78
N ALA A 150 -9.42 -17.58 -4.71
CA ALA A 150 -8.69 -18.79 -4.35
C ALA A 150 -8.92 -19.19 -2.89
N GLY A 151 -8.54 -20.41 -2.56
CA GLY A 151 -8.62 -20.91 -1.18
C GLY A 151 -7.72 -20.14 -0.22
N GLU A 152 -8.01 -20.25 1.08
CA GLU A 152 -7.10 -19.76 2.12
C GLU A 152 -5.78 -20.53 2.07
N LYS A 153 -4.66 -19.79 2.15
CA LYS A 153 -3.30 -20.35 2.10
C LYS A 153 -3.00 -21.16 0.84
N GLU A 154 -3.67 -20.83 -0.26
CA GLU A 154 -3.44 -21.50 -1.53
C GLU A 154 -1.99 -21.34 -1.99
N THR A 155 -1.41 -22.41 -2.49
CA THR A 155 -0.04 -22.44 -2.99
C THR A 155 0.06 -22.90 -4.45
N ASP A 156 -0.99 -23.55 -4.96
CA ASP A 156 -1.04 -24.02 -6.34
C ASP A 156 -2.19 -23.37 -7.13
N PHE A 157 -1.87 -22.36 -7.89
CA PHE A 157 -2.81 -21.59 -8.70
C PHE A 157 -2.99 -22.13 -10.11
N ARG A 158 -2.34 -23.24 -10.50
CA ARG A 158 -2.34 -23.75 -11.89
C ARG A 158 -3.74 -24.06 -12.39
N SER A 159 -4.58 -24.69 -11.56
CA SER A 159 -5.97 -25.01 -11.95
C SER A 159 -6.80 -23.73 -12.22
N TYR A 160 -6.66 -22.69 -11.40
CA TYR A 160 -7.30 -21.40 -11.61
C TYR A 160 -6.79 -20.72 -12.90
N LEU A 161 -5.48 -20.73 -13.09
CA LEU A 161 -4.83 -20.13 -14.26
C LEU A 161 -5.20 -20.85 -15.57
N MET A 162 -5.33 -22.17 -15.55
CA MET A 162 -5.80 -22.93 -16.72
C MET A 162 -7.26 -22.63 -17.07
N LYS A 163 -8.15 -22.51 -16.06
CA LYS A 163 -9.53 -22.08 -16.27
C LYS A 163 -9.60 -20.67 -16.83
N ALA A 164 -8.82 -19.74 -16.29
CA ALA A 164 -8.72 -18.38 -16.81
C ALA A 164 -8.22 -18.41 -18.28
N LYS A 165 -7.15 -19.16 -18.58
CA LYS A 165 -6.60 -19.29 -19.94
C LYS A 165 -7.64 -19.83 -20.94
N ALA A 166 -8.49 -20.78 -20.54
CA ALA A 166 -9.52 -21.39 -21.37
C ALA A 166 -10.59 -20.37 -21.83
N THR A 167 -10.75 -19.24 -21.16
CA THR A 167 -11.67 -18.15 -21.56
C THR A 167 -11.08 -17.23 -22.65
N ASN A 168 -9.87 -17.50 -23.12
CA ASN A 168 -9.13 -16.64 -24.08
C ASN A 168 -9.13 -15.16 -23.67
N PRO A 169 -8.64 -14.81 -22.46
CA PRO A 169 -8.65 -13.45 -21.98
C PRO A 169 -7.57 -12.60 -22.67
N ASP A 170 -7.84 -11.29 -22.79
CA ASP A 170 -6.81 -10.31 -23.15
C ASP A 170 -5.92 -10.02 -21.94
N VAL A 171 -6.52 -10.06 -20.75
CA VAL A 171 -5.89 -9.67 -19.47
C VAL A 171 -6.21 -10.68 -18.36
N ILE A 172 -5.21 -11.03 -17.56
CA ILE A 172 -5.41 -11.75 -16.30
C ILE A 172 -4.96 -10.84 -15.15
N VAL A 173 -5.89 -10.50 -14.27
CA VAL A 173 -5.62 -9.77 -13.03
C VAL A 173 -5.29 -10.76 -11.91
N LEU A 174 -4.11 -10.61 -11.32
CA LEU A 174 -3.57 -11.47 -10.26
C LEU A 174 -3.42 -10.63 -8.98
N SER A 175 -4.28 -10.87 -8.00
CA SER A 175 -4.30 -10.10 -6.75
C SER A 175 -4.05 -10.97 -5.54
N GLY A 176 -2.88 -10.83 -4.93
CA GLY A 176 -2.43 -11.58 -3.76
C GLY A 176 -1.48 -10.77 -2.89
N LEU A 177 -1.07 -11.34 -1.77
CA LEU A 177 0.09 -10.89 -1.01
C LEU A 177 1.38 -11.28 -1.76
N VAL A 178 2.54 -11.06 -1.17
CA VAL A 178 3.83 -11.24 -1.85
C VAL A 178 4.00 -12.66 -2.39
N ASP A 179 3.84 -13.67 -1.54
CA ASP A 179 4.09 -15.06 -1.90
C ASP A 179 3.11 -15.58 -2.94
N GLU A 180 1.81 -15.26 -2.77
CA GLU A 180 0.78 -15.66 -3.73
C GLU A 180 0.98 -14.94 -5.07
N THR A 181 1.33 -13.66 -5.06
CA THR A 181 1.62 -12.92 -6.30
C THR A 181 2.81 -13.55 -7.03
N VAL A 182 3.90 -13.87 -6.34
CA VAL A 182 5.05 -14.58 -6.92
C VAL A 182 4.62 -15.92 -7.52
N ARG A 183 3.87 -16.74 -6.77
CA ARG A 183 3.39 -18.05 -7.22
C ARG A 183 2.48 -17.93 -8.44
N MET A 184 1.50 -17.04 -8.41
CA MET A 184 0.62 -16.80 -9.55
C MET A 184 1.39 -16.38 -10.80
N LEU A 185 2.38 -15.51 -10.67
CA LEU A 185 3.23 -15.09 -11.78
C LEU A 185 4.07 -16.25 -12.34
N VAL A 186 4.75 -17.00 -11.48
CA VAL A 186 5.60 -18.14 -11.88
C VAL A 186 4.73 -19.22 -12.53
N GLN A 187 3.63 -19.60 -11.89
CA GLN A 187 2.74 -20.64 -12.38
C GLN A 187 2.01 -20.23 -13.66
N SER A 188 1.69 -18.91 -13.84
CA SER A 188 1.16 -18.43 -15.11
C SER A 188 2.12 -18.66 -16.28
N TYR A 189 3.42 -18.57 -16.02
CA TYR A 189 4.44 -18.88 -17.00
C TYR A 189 4.54 -20.39 -17.26
N GLU A 190 4.47 -21.22 -16.21
CA GLU A 190 4.54 -22.67 -16.29
C GLU A 190 3.36 -23.29 -17.05
N VAL A 191 2.14 -22.82 -16.82
CA VAL A 191 0.94 -23.29 -17.55
C VAL A 191 0.85 -22.70 -18.97
N GLY A 192 1.86 -21.95 -19.39
CA GLY A 192 1.95 -21.42 -20.75
C GLY A 192 0.88 -20.38 -21.07
N ILE A 193 0.60 -19.43 -20.14
CA ILE A 193 -0.19 -18.25 -20.51
C ILE A 193 0.56 -17.50 -21.61
N PRO A 194 -0.07 -17.25 -22.78
CA PRO A 194 0.57 -16.58 -23.90
C PRO A 194 1.14 -15.20 -23.51
N LYS A 195 2.25 -14.80 -24.15
CA LYS A 195 2.84 -13.46 -23.93
C LYS A 195 1.93 -12.33 -24.38
N SER A 196 1.00 -12.60 -25.29
CA SER A 196 -0.04 -11.68 -25.74
C SER A 196 -1.09 -11.39 -24.66
N VAL A 197 -1.27 -12.28 -23.69
CA VAL A 197 -2.15 -12.06 -22.55
C VAL A 197 -1.43 -11.18 -21.52
N HIS A 198 -1.96 -10.00 -21.27
CA HIS A 198 -1.42 -9.07 -20.28
C HIS A 198 -1.62 -9.60 -18.86
N ARG A 199 -0.58 -9.51 -18.06
CA ARG A 199 -0.65 -9.84 -16.63
C ARG A 199 -0.61 -8.55 -15.84
N VAL A 200 -1.66 -8.36 -15.07
CA VAL A 200 -1.87 -7.19 -14.22
C VAL A 200 -1.88 -7.65 -12.77
N ALA A 201 -1.08 -7.04 -11.93
CA ALA A 201 -1.03 -7.35 -10.52
C ALA A 201 -1.48 -6.16 -9.67
N ASN A 202 -1.91 -6.41 -8.42
CA ASN A 202 -2.17 -5.34 -7.47
C ASN A 202 -0.87 -4.62 -7.07
N SER A 203 -0.96 -3.57 -6.24
CA SER A 203 0.18 -2.76 -5.81
C SER A 203 1.26 -3.53 -5.04
N VAL A 204 0.95 -4.72 -4.52
CA VAL A 204 1.92 -5.63 -3.88
C VAL A 204 3.05 -6.01 -4.84
N ALA A 205 2.79 -6.04 -6.15
CA ALA A 205 3.83 -6.27 -7.14
C ALA A 205 4.99 -5.26 -7.07
N SER A 206 4.80 -4.08 -6.49
CA SER A 206 5.89 -3.10 -6.29
C SER A 206 6.93 -3.51 -5.24
N LYS A 207 6.66 -4.52 -4.41
CA LYS A 207 7.60 -5.00 -3.39
C LYS A 207 8.79 -5.73 -4.03
N VAL A 208 9.98 -5.50 -3.49
CA VAL A 208 11.24 -6.00 -4.05
C VAL A 208 11.29 -7.52 -4.20
N GLU A 209 10.62 -8.24 -3.32
CA GLU A 209 10.55 -9.70 -3.32
C GLU A 209 9.83 -10.23 -4.56
N VAL A 210 8.81 -9.52 -5.06
CA VAL A 210 8.01 -9.99 -6.19
C VAL A 210 8.84 -10.11 -7.48
N PRO A 211 9.49 -9.07 -8.02
CA PRO A 211 10.29 -9.21 -9.22
C PRO A 211 11.56 -10.05 -8.99
N THR A 212 12.07 -10.07 -7.75
CA THR A 212 13.27 -10.85 -7.41
C THR A 212 12.98 -12.35 -7.49
N ASN A 213 11.88 -12.80 -6.87
CA ASN A 213 11.53 -14.21 -6.76
C ASN A 213 10.77 -14.74 -7.98
N ALA A 214 9.95 -13.90 -8.63
CA ALA A 214 9.26 -14.30 -9.86
C ALA A 214 10.20 -14.34 -11.09
N GLY A 215 11.37 -13.70 -11.02
CA GLY A 215 12.37 -13.77 -12.07
C GLY A 215 11.84 -13.36 -13.43
N LYS A 216 12.04 -14.23 -14.46
CA LYS A 216 11.56 -13.99 -15.81
C LYS A 216 10.03 -13.89 -15.92
N ALA A 217 9.29 -14.49 -15.00
CA ALA A 217 7.83 -14.44 -14.98
C ALA A 217 7.27 -13.05 -14.62
N ALA A 218 8.06 -12.19 -13.98
CA ALA A 218 7.69 -10.81 -13.71
C ALA A 218 7.74 -9.92 -14.96
N VAL A 219 8.52 -10.28 -15.98
CA VAL A 219 8.71 -9.43 -17.18
C VAL A 219 7.38 -9.22 -17.89
N GLY A 220 7.06 -7.96 -18.18
CA GLY A 220 5.81 -7.58 -18.84
C GLY A 220 4.62 -7.39 -17.90
N VAL A 221 4.72 -7.79 -16.63
CA VAL A 221 3.66 -7.56 -15.64
C VAL A 221 3.50 -6.06 -15.37
N VAL A 222 2.26 -5.61 -15.38
CA VAL A 222 1.86 -4.22 -15.09
C VAL A 222 1.18 -4.15 -13.73
N TYR A 223 1.45 -3.10 -13.00
CA TYR A 223 0.83 -2.81 -11.71
C TYR A 223 0.77 -1.29 -11.47
N SER A 224 -0.07 -0.87 -10.55
CA SER A 224 -0.13 0.53 -10.13
C SER A 224 0.53 0.72 -8.77
N ALA A 225 1.28 1.82 -8.63
CA ALA A 225 1.94 2.17 -7.37
C ALA A 225 2.14 3.70 -7.28
N ALA A 226 2.46 4.18 -6.07
CA ALA A 226 2.75 5.60 -5.86
C ALA A 226 4.20 5.99 -6.17
N PHE A 227 5.07 5.04 -6.50
CA PHE A 227 6.48 5.29 -6.77
C PHE A 227 7.05 4.24 -7.73
N ALA A 228 7.86 4.68 -8.65
CA ALA A 228 8.65 3.83 -9.55
C ALA A 228 10.15 4.06 -9.32
N ALA A 229 10.94 2.99 -9.24
CA ALA A 229 12.41 3.11 -9.15
C ALA A 229 13.04 3.73 -10.41
N SER A 230 12.30 3.81 -11.50
CA SER A 230 12.65 4.49 -12.76
C SER A 230 12.27 5.97 -12.79
N ASP A 231 11.70 6.51 -11.71
CA ASP A 231 11.37 7.94 -11.60
C ASP A 231 12.60 8.82 -11.84
N THR A 232 12.45 9.80 -12.73
CA THR A 232 13.55 10.66 -13.17
C THR A 232 13.77 11.88 -12.29
N ARG A 233 12.87 12.18 -11.36
CA ARG A 233 12.98 13.31 -10.44
C ARG A 233 14.28 13.22 -9.60
N PRO A 234 14.98 14.36 -9.34
CA PRO A 234 16.24 14.35 -8.58
C PRO A 234 16.11 13.68 -7.20
N ILE A 235 15.02 13.94 -6.48
CA ILE A 235 14.74 13.34 -5.17
C ILE A 235 14.64 11.81 -5.26
N ALA A 236 13.94 11.28 -6.28
CA ALA A 236 13.78 9.85 -6.49
C ALA A 236 15.12 9.19 -6.87
N LYS A 237 15.88 9.78 -7.78
CA LYS A 237 17.22 9.29 -8.15
C LYS A 237 18.16 9.22 -6.95
N LYS A 238 18.19 10.27 -6.11
CA LYS A 238 18.99 10.31 -4.87
C LYS A 238 18.57 9.20 -3.90
N PHE A 239 17.27 9.03 -3.71
CA PHE A 239 16.71 7.98 -2.85
C PHE A 239 17.07 6.58 -3.35
N VAL A 240 16.84 6.28 -4.64
CA VAL A 240 17.18 4.98 -5.24
C VAL A 240 18.67 4.68 -5.09
N LYS A 241 19.54 5.67 -5.35
CA LYS A 241 20.99 5.54 -5.17
C LYS A 241 21.34 5.21 -3.72
N LYS A 242 20.76 5.94 -2.75
CA LYS A 242 20.98 5.72 -1.32
C LYS A 242 20.58 4.31 -0.89
N ILE A 243 19.37 3.86 -1.24
CA ILE A 243 18.89 2.52 -0.84
C ILE A 243 19.77 1.42 -1.48
N LYS A 244 20.12 1.57 -2.76
CA LYS A 244 21.01 0.61 -3.43
C LYS A 244 22.39 0.52 -2.80
N SER A 245 22.99 1.67 -2.45
CA SER A 245 24.32 1.67 -1.83
C SER A 245 24.33 1.13 -0.40
N THR A 246 23.22 1.32 0.34
CA THR A 246 23.12 0.93 1.75
C THR A 246 22.67 -0.51 1.94
N TYR A 247 21.72 -0.98 1.11
CA TYR A 247 21.06 -2.27 1.30
C TYR A 247 21.22 -3.24 0.13
N GLY A 248 21.85 -2.82 -0.98
CA GLY A 248 22.05 -3.67 -2.16
C GLY A 248 20.79 -3.97 -2.96
N VAL A 249 19.66 -3.30 -2.66
CA VAL A 249 18.36 -3.57 -3.29
C VAL A 249 17.83 -2.34 -4.05
N THR A 250 17.05 -2.58 -5.11
CA THR A 250 16.26 -1.52 -5.74
C THR A 250 15.01 -1.28 -4.89
N PRO A 251 14.71 -0.05 -4.44
CA PRO A 251 13.55 0.20 -3.60
C PRO A 251 12.23 0.05 -4.38
N GLY A 252 11.25 -0.58 -3.74
CA GLY A 252 9.85 -0.55 -4.15
C GLY A 252 9.10 0.66 -3.56
N HIS A 253 7.79 0.72 -3.76
CA HIS A 253 6.98 1.81 -3.23
C HIS A 253 6.85 1.79 -1.70
N ASP A 254 6.99 0.65 -1.07
CA ASP A 254 6.98 0.49 0.39
C ASP A 254 8.11 1.28 1.07
N PHE A 255 9.31 1.25 0.49
CA PHE A 255 10.43 2.08 0.95
C PHE A 255 10.13 3.57 0.82
N SER A 256 9.56 3.99 -0.31
CA SER A 256 9.23 5.40 -0.54
C SER A 256 8.12 5.91 0.37
N GLN A 257 7.09 5.08 0.59
CA GLN A 257 5.97 5.43 1.48
C GLN A 257 6.42 5.59 2.93
N MET A 258 7.32 4.73 3.39
CA MET A 258 7.89 4.86 4.74
C MET A 258 8.78 6.11 4.85
N GLN A 259 9.58 6.43 3.82
CA GLN A 259 10.38 7.65 3.82
C GLN A 259 9.49 8.90 3.85
N ASP A 260 8.47 8.97 2.98
CA ASP A 260 7.53 10.09 2.95
C ASP A 260 6.78 10.22 4.28
N LEU A 261 6.35 9.09 4.88
CA LEU A 261 5.73 9.08 6.20
C LEU A 261 6.62 9.72 7.27
N LEU A 262 7.89 9.32 7.32
CA LEU A 262 8.84 9.84 8.30
C LEU A 262 9.13 11.34 8.09
N ASP A 263 9.29 11.75 6.82
CA ASP A 263 9.58 13.13 6.45
C ASP A 263 8.40 14.07 6.76
N MET A 264 7.15 13.58 6.65
CA MET A 264 5.95 14.33 7.04
C MET A 264 5.71 14.31 8.55
N LEU A 265 5.88 13.15 9.18
CA LEU A 265 5.49 12.95 10.56
C LEU A 265 6.41 13.69 11.53
N LYS A 266 7.72 13.69 11.27
CA LYS A 266 8.69 14.34 12.16
C LYS A 266 8.37 15.82 12.42
N PRO A 267 8.19 16.69 11.40
CA PRO A 267 7.82 18.08 11.66
C PRO A 267 6.42 18.24 12.26
N ALA A 268 5.46 17.36 11.91
CA ALA A 268 4.13 17.39 12.51
C ALA A 268 4.17 17.08 14.00
N LEU A 269 4.92 16.07 14.42
CA LEU A 269 5.09 15.72 15.84
C LEU A 269 5.84 16.83 16.59
N THR A 270 6.87 17.43 16.00
CA THR A 270 7.57 18.58 16.62
C THR A 270 6.61 19.75 16.87
N LYS A 271 5.74 20.06 15.88
CA LYS A 271 4.71 21.10 16.04
C LYS A 271 3.67 20.74 17.10
N ALA A 272 3.25 19.47 17.16
CA ALA A 272 2.29 19.00 18.14
C ALA A 272 2.87 19.02 19.56
N SER A 273 4.10 18.54 19.75
CA SER A 273 4.74 18.46 21.09
C SER A 273 4.93 19.82 21.74
N ALA A 274 5.09 20.88 20.96
CA ALA A 274 5.14 22.26 21.50
C ALA A 274 3.82 22.71 22.15
N LYS A 275 2.72 21.96 21.94
CA LYS A 275 1.39 22.23 22.50
C LYS A 275 0.97 21.23 23.58
N PHE A 276 1.85 20.32 23.97
CA PHE A 276 1.52 19.30 24.96
C PHE A 276 1.30 19.93 26.34
N THR A 277 0.21 19.49 26.96
CA THR A 277 -0.24 19.97 28.28
C THR A 277 0.00 18.95 29.40
N GLY A 278 0.32 17.70 29.02
CA GLY A 278 0.36 16.55 29.91
C GLY A 278 -1.01 15.85 30.07
N ASP A 279 -2.09 16.45 29.54
CA ASP A 279 -3.36 15.74 29.36
C ASP A 279 -3.30 14.89 28.10
N LEU A 280 -3.37 13.57 28.27
CA LEU A 280 -3.18 12.63 27.16
C LEU A 280 -4.18 12.81 26.02
N ALA A 281 -5.43 13.17 26.32
CA ALA A 281 -6.45 13.36 25.29
C ALA A 281 -6.20 14.65 24.50
N ALA A 282 -5.86 15.73 25.18
CA ALA A 282 -5.48 16.99 24.54
C ALA A 282 -4.21 16.83 23.68
N ASP A 283 -3.21 16.13 24.20
CA ASP A 283 -1.94 15.90 23.50
C ASP A 283 -2.13 15.04 22.24
N ARG A 284 -2.97 14.00 22.30
CA ARG A 284 -3.36 13.18 21.13
C ARG A 284 -4.13 13.99 20.09
N ASN A 285 -5.02 14.88 20.51
CA ASN A 285 -5.72 15.79 19.59
C ASN A 285 -4.73 16.75 18.93
N ALA A 286 -3.75 17.28 19.65
CA ALA A 286 -2.71 18.12 19.07
C ALA A 286 -1.91 17.37 17.99
N VAL A 287 -1.62 16.07 18.21
CA VAL A 287 -0.98 15.21 17.19
C VAL A 287 -1.89 14.99 15.98
N ARG A 288 -3.19 14.65 16.21
CA ARG A 288 -4.18 14.50 15.15
C ARG A 288 -4.25 15.74 14.27
N ASP A 289 -4.38 16.91 14.89
CA ASP A 289 -4.54 18.18 14.18
C ASP A 289 -3.28 18.58 13.41
N ALA A 290 -2.10 18.28 13.98
CA ALA A 290 -0.83 18.52 13.27
C ALA A 290 -0.69 17.63 12.03
N ILE A 291 -1.13 16.36 12.09
CA ILE A 291 -1.14 15.45 10.93
C ILE A 291 -2.19 15.90 9.91
N ALA A 292 -3.40 16.23 10.37
CA ALA A 292 -4.48 16.72 9.52
C ALA A 292 -4.12 18.03 8.78
N GLY A 293 -3.25 18.82 9.36
CA GLY A 293 -2.73 20.06 8.77
C GLY A 293 -1.61 19.87 7.72
N ILE A 294 -1.20 18.65 7.43
CA ILE A 294 -0.23 18.38 6.35
C ILE A 294 -0.92 18.55 5.00
N THR A 295 -0.50 19.54 4.22
CA THR A 295 -1.05 19.83 2.89
C THR A 295 0.07 19.95 1.86
N ASN A 296 -0.19 19.44 0.65
CA ASN A 296 0.71 19.53 -0.51
C ASN A 296 2.16 19.05 -0.24
N PHE A 297 2.32 18.08 0.65
CA PHE A 297 3.63 17.49 0.88
C PHE A 297 4.12 16.80 -0.40
N THR A 298 5.23 17.25 -0.94
CA THR A 298 5.87 16.67 -2.13
C THR A 298 7.10 15.88 -1.70
N GLY A 299 7.01 14.56 -1.79
CA GLY A 299 8.07 13.63 -1.44
C GLY A 299 8.45 12.72 -2.60
N LEU A 300 8.60 11.45 -2.30
CA LEU A 300 8.91 10.39 -3.26
C LEU A 300 7.68 9.89 -4.01
N ALA A 301 6.48 10.02 -3.42
CA ALA A 301 5.25 9.64 -4.06
C ALA A 301 5.03 10.38 -5.38
N SER A 302 4.26 9.78 -6.28
CA SER A 302 3.97 10.31 -7.63
C SER A 302 3.18 11.62 -7.64
N GLY A 303 2.50 11.93 -6.54
CA GLY A 303 1.73 13.17 -6.36
C GLY A 303 1.82 13.69 -4.93
N PRO A 304 1.26 14.89 -4.70
CA PRO A 304 1.29 15.49 -3.38
C PRO A 304 0.43 14.69 -2.40
N ILE A 305 0.87 14.66 -1.15
CA ILE A 305 0.14 14.07 -0.03
C ILE A 305 -0.49 15.20 0.77
N SER A 306 -1.80 15.10 0.95
CA SER A 306 -2.57 16.08 1.73
C SER A 306 -3.60 15.38 2.61
N PHE A 307 -3.76 15.89 3.82
CA PHE A 307 -4.82 15.51 4.73
C PHE A 307 -5.72 16.72 5.02
N CYS A 308 -6.83 16.53 5.74
CA CYS A 308 -7.66 17.61 6.26
C CYS A 308 -8.43 17.19 7.53
N ALA A 309 -9.14 18.11 8.15
CA ALA A 309 -9.56 17.97 9.55
C ALA A 309 -10.69 16.98 9.80
N ASN A 310 -11.61 16.77 8.83
CA ASN A 310 -12.74 15.87 9.04
C ASN A 310 -12.40 14.39 8.84
N GLY A 311 -13.31 13.49 9.22
CA GLY A 311 -13.13 12.04 9.11
C GLY A 311 -13.47 11.44 7.74
N SER A 312 -13.78 12.27 6.74
CA SER A 312 -14.15 11.75 5.41
C SER A 312 -13.00 11.01 4.74
N PRO A 313 -13.26 10.05 3.87
CA PRO A 313 -12.22 9.35 3.13
C PRO A 313 -11.28 10.27 2.34
N GLU A 314 -11.80 11.40 1.81
CA GLU A 314 -11.01 12.39 1.07
C GLU A 314 -9.94 13.03 1.94
N CYS A 315 -10.27 13.25 3.22
CA CYS A 315 -9.36 13.81 4.21
C CYS A 315 -8.37 12.79 4.75
N ARG A 316 -8.70 11.50 4.70
CA ARG A 316 -7.91 10.41 5.31
C ARG A 316 -7.02 9.69 4.33
N ASP A 317 -7.28 9.77 3.03
CA ASP A 317 -6.45 9.25 1.95
C ASP A 317 -5.50 10.35 1.45
N GLY A 318 -4.28 10.39 1.99
CA GLY A 318 -3.34 11.48 1.69
C GLY A 318 -2.84 11.47 0.25
N ASN A 319 -2.52 10.30 -0.32
CA ASN A 319 -2.07 10.16 -1.70
C ASN A 319 -3.20 9.61 -2.59
N LYS A 320 -3.46 10.31 -3.70
CA LYS A 320 -4.54 9.99 -4.64
C LYS A 320 -4.08 9.72 -6.07
N THR A 321 -2.77 9.76 -6.33
CA THR A 321 -2.20 9.77 -7.68
C THR A 321 -1.26 8.60 -7.94
N PRO A 322 -1.76 7.37 -8.16
CA PRO A 322 -0.91 6.26 -8.57
C PRO A 322 -0.45 6.41 -10.02
N VAL A 323 0.66 5.76 -10.35
CA VAL A 323 1.18 5.63 -11.71
C VAL A 323 1.20 4.16 -12.14
N MET A 324 1.03 3.90 -13.44
CA MET A 324 1.16 2.57 -14.02
C MET A 324 2.61 2.23 -14.27
N ILE A 325 3.03 1.08 -13.81
CA ILE A 325 4.42 0.61 -13.86
C ILE A 325 4.45 -0.77 -14.52
N LYS A 326 5.48 -1.00 -15.34
CA LYS A 326 5.71 -2.29 -16.00
C LYS A 326 7.11 -2.79 -15.67
N TYR A 327 7.25 -4.06 -15.37
CA TYR A 327 8.55 -4.70 -15.27
C TYR A 327 9.16 -4.91 -16.65
N SER A 328 10.33 -4.31 -16.88
CA SER A 328 11.14 -4.52 -18.09
C SER A 328 12.21 -5.61 -17.90
N LYS A 329 12.54 -5.93 -16.64
CA LYS A 329 13.46 -7.01 -16.25
C LYS A 329 13.07 -7.54 -14.88
N GLY A 330 13.14 -8.87 -14.69
CA GLY A 330 12.94 -9.54 -13.40
C GLY A 330 14.26 -10.09 -12.81
N GLY A 331 14.16 -10.79 -11.67
CA GLY A 331 15.29 -11.35 -10.93
C GLY A 331 16.01 -10.30 -10.06
N LYS A 332 17.17 -10.63 -9.52
CA LYS A 332 17.93 -9.76 -8.59
C LYS A 332 18.22 -8.36 -9.13
N ASN A 333 18.37 -8.22 -10.45
CA ASN A 333 18.64 -6.96 -11.14
C ASN A 333 17.39 -6.44 -11.88
N TRP A 334 16.22 -6.55 -11.26
CA TRP A 334 14.98 -6.12 -11.85
C TRP A 334 14.95 -4.62 -12.21
N LYS A 335 14.17 -4.29 -13.21
CA LYS A 335 13.97 -2.91 -13.68
C LYS A 335 12.51 -2.66 -13.96
N THR A 336 12.09 -1.42 -13.79
CA THR A 336 10.77 -0.94 -14.15
C THR A 336 10.85 0.16 -15.20
N ALA A 337 9.73 0.37 -15.88
CA ALA A 337 9.46 1.56 -16.66
C ALA A 337 8.05 2.05 -16.31
N VAL A 338 7.78 3.33 -16.46
CA VAL A 338 6.41 3.85 -16.42
C VAL A 338 5.69 3.25 -17.63
N ALA A 339 4.60 2.54 -17.39
CA ALA A 339 3.84 1.86 -18.45
C ALA A 339 2.89 2.82 -19.18
N GLY A 340 2.43 3.84 -18.45
CA GLY A 340 1.54 4.89 -18.97
C GLY A 340 1.07 5.80 -17.85
N THR A 341 0.55 6.94 -18.24
CA THR A 341 -0.18 7.85 -17.36
C THR A 341 -1.66 7.82 -17.76
N VAL A 342 -2.52 7.80 -16.78
CA VAL A 342 -3.96 7.87 -16.97
C VAL A 342 -4.45 9.12 -16.23
N THR A 343 -5.12 10.00 -16.94
CA THR A 343 -5.75 11.16 -16.33
C THR A 343 -7.08 10.72 -15.73
N PHE A 344 -7.29 11.04 -14.48
CA PHE A 344 -8.56 10.84 -13.78
C PHE A 344 -8.78 12.02 -12.80
N ASN A 345 -10.03 12.29 -12.48
CA ASN A 345 -10.37 13.22 -11.44
C ASN A 345 -10.33 12.48 -10.09
N PRO A 346 -9.56 12.92 -9.08
CA PRO A 346 -9.57 12.28 -7.76
C PRO A 346 -10.94 12.15 -7.11
N SER A 347 -11.91 12.99 -7.47
CA SER A 347 -13.31 12.87 -7.03
C SER A 347 -14.02 11.64 -7.60
N ASP A 348 -13.60 11.09 -8.73
CA ASP A 348 -14.20 9.91 -9.34
C ASP A 348 -13.99 8.64 -8.47
N GLY A 349 -13.09 8.69 -7.49
CA GLY A 349 -12.81 7.61 -6.54
C GLY A 349 -13.63 7.64 -5.25
N LEU A 350 -14.56 8.59 -5.12
CA LEU A 350 -15.29 8.84 -3.87
C LEU A 350 -16.64 8.13 -3.80
#